data_6849078528e84c8985a49efd24ac10f9
#
_entry.id   6849078528e84c8985a49efd24ac10f9
#
_cell.length_a   1.000
_cell.length_b   1.000
_cell.length_c   1.000
_cell.angle_alpha   90.00
_cell.angle_beta   90.00
_cell.angle_gamma   90.00
#
_symmetry.space_group_name_H-M   'P 1'
#
loop_
_entity.id
_entity.type
_entity.pdbx_description
1 polymer ?
#
loop_
_entity_poly.entity_id
_entity_poly.type
_entity_poly.pdbx_seq_one_letter_code
_entity_poly.pdbx_strand_id
1 'polypeptide(L)'
;MTDKLTVSVLGTGIMGAAMARNLARAGHTVHAWNRTRAKAEPLAAEGVRIADTPAQAVQDADVVLTILYDGPAALDTMREAVPALRPGTAWVQSTTAGIEGVAELAAFAREHGLLFYDAPVLGTRQPAEAGKLTVLAAGPAEGREKVTPVFDAVGARTVWSGEDGAQGGATRLKLVANSWVLAVTAAAGEALALSKALGVDPRGFFDLVAGGPLDMGYLRAKSELVLEDRLTPPQFAVNTAAKDARLIVQAGADHGVRLDVAEAAAARMERAAAQGHADEDMVAAYFASFDEKTDS
;
A
#
# COMPACT_ATOMS: atom_id res chain seq x y z
N MET A 1 24.49 16.29 7.31
CA MET A 1 23.14 16.78 7.69
C MET A 1 22.34 16.69 6.39
N THR A 2 21.31 15.87 6.34
CA THR A 2 20.40 15.83 5.20
C THR A 2 19.66 17.17 5.14
N ASP A 3 19.64 17.80 3.96
CA ASP A 3 18.94 19.07 3.77
C ASP A 3 17.45 18.90 4.13
N LYS A 4 16.93 19.85 4.89
CA LYS A 4 15.55 19.87 5.31
C LYS A 4 14.65 20.15 4.11
N LEU A 5 13.85 19.18 3.70
CA LEU A 5 12.90 19.29 2.58
C LEU A 5 11.50 19.68 3.06
N THR A 6 10.73 20.30 2.17
CA THR A 6 9.27 20.41 2.31
C THR A 6 8.64 19.24 1.55
N VAL A 7 7.99 18.35 2.29
CA VAL A 7 7.36 17.13 1.74
C VAL A 7 5.85 17.19 1.94
N SER A 8 5.12 17.05 0.86
CA SER A 8 3.65 16.99 0.89
C SER A 8 3.18 15.55 0.78
N VAL A 9 2.36 15.09 1.72
CA VAL A 9 1.77 13.76 1.73
C VAL A 9 0.28 13.87 1.39
N LEU A 10 -0.08 13.39 0.20
CA LEU A 10 -1.46 13.35 -0.28
C LEU A 10 -2.03 11.94 -0.07
N GLY A 11 -2.93 11.83 0.89
CA GLY A 11 -3.49 10.59 1.41
C GLY A 11 -2.91 10.22 2.79
N THR A 12 -3.76 10.26 3.82
CA THR A 12 -3.40 9.92 5.21
C THR A 12 -4.20 8.71 5.71
N GLY A 13 -4.31 7.71 4.85
CA GLY A 13 -4.76 6.38 5.26
C GLY A 13 -3.72 5.68 6.15
N ILE A 14 -3.87 4.37 6.34
CA ILE A 14 -2.99 3.55 7.20
C ILE A 14 -1.50 3.82 6.91
N MET A 15 -1.12 3.76 5.63
CA MET A 15 0.27 3.91 5.21
C MET A 15 0.73 5.37 5.21
N GLY A 16 -0.06 6.27 4.60
CA GLY A 16 0.33 7.67 4.44
C GLY A 16 0.44 8.43 5.75
N ALA A 17 -0.41 8.16 6.73
CA ALA A 17 -0.28 8.74 8.07
C ALA A 17 1.03 8.32 8.75
N ALA A 18 1.41 7.03 8.65
CA ALA A 18 2.67 6.53 9.18
C ALA A 18 3.88 7.16 8.47
N MET A 19 3.83 7.27 7.14
CA MET A 19 4.88 7.91 6.36
C MET A 19 5.03 9.39 6.70
N ALA A 20 3.93 10.14 6.85
CA ALA A 20 3.96 11.55 7.23
C ALA A 20 4.61 11.76 8.62
N ARG A 21 4.30 10.89 9.59
CA ARG A 21 4.94 10.90 10.91
C ARG A 21 6.45 10.69 10.84
N ASN A 22 6.88 9.69 10.09
CA ASN A 22 8.29 9.37 9.96
C ASN A 22 9.06 10.49 9.27
N LEU A 23 8.49 11.11 8.25
CA LEU A 23 9.07 12.28 7.58
C LEU A 23 9.23 13.46 8.56
N ALA A 24 8.20 13.75 9.38
CA ALA A 24 8.30 14.79 10.40
C ALA A 24 9.36 14.47 11.46
N ARG A 25 9.45 13.21 11.93
CA ARG A 25 10.48 12.74 12.87
C ARG A 25 11.89 12.81 12.28
N ALA A 26 12.04 12.63 10.96
CA ALA A 26 13.31 12.80 10.26
C ALA A 26 13.71 14.27 10.09
N GLY A 27 12.87 15.23 10.51
CA GLY A 27 13.16 16.66 10.52
C GLY A 27 12.69 17.41 9.28
N HIS A 28 11.98 16.77 8.37
CA HIS A 28 11.39 17.44 7.19
C HIS A 28 10.21 18.33 7.59
N THR A 29 9.95 19.37 6.81
CA THR A 29 8.69 20.12 6.90
C THR A 29 7.62 19.31 6.17
N VAL A 30 6.58 18.86 6.89
CA VAL A 30 5.55 17.99 6.31
C VAL A 30 4.22 18.70 6.25
N HIS A 31 3.64 18.73 5.05
CA HIS A 31 2.25 19.10 4.84
C HIS A 31 1.46 17.83 4.50
N ALA A 32 0.23 17.72 4.99
CA ALA A 32 -0.59 16.55 4.69
C ALA A 32 -2.01 16.96 4.30
N TRP A 33 -2.56 16.24 3.37
CA TRP A 33 -3.95 16.36 2.96
C TRP A 33 -4.60 14.98 2.85
N ASN A 34 -5.88 14.94 3.19
CA ASN A 34 -6.72 13.77 2.95
C ASN A 34 -8.15 14.21 2.65
N ARG A 35 -8.82 13.52 1.72
CA ARG A 35 -10.21 13.79 1.35
C ARG A 35 -11.14 13.88 2.58
N THR A 36 -10.96 13.00 3.55
CA THR A 36 -11.61 13.08 4.86
C THR A 36 -10.64 13.72 5.84
N ARG A 37 -10.75 15.02 6.06
CA ARG A 37 -9.84 15.83 6.87
C ARG A 37 -9.59 15.22 8.27
N ALA A 38 -10.62 14.69 8.92
CA ALA A 38 -10.53 14.06 10.23
C ALA A 38 -9.49 12.92 10.31
N LYS A 39 -9.15 12.27 9.18
CA LYS A 39 -8.08 11.27 9.13
C LYS A 39 -6.68 11.88 9.15
N ALA A 40 -6.52 13.14 8.76
CA ALA A 40 -5.25 13.85 8.79
C ALA A 40 -5.02 14.61 10.10
N GLU A 41 -6.07 15.11 10.74
CA GLU A 41 -6.00 15.95 11.94
C GLU A 41 -5.11 15.42 13.07
N PRO A 42 -5.09 14.12 13.40
CA PRO A 42 -4.20 13.61 14.45
C PRO A 42 -2.71 13.87 14.20
N LEU A 43 -2.30 14.04 12.93
CA LEU A 43 -0.91 14.29 12.55
C LEU A 43 -0.45 15.70 12.98
N ALA A 44 -1.36 16.64 13.23
CA ALA A 44 -1.02 17.99 13.65
C ALA A 44 -0.27 17.99 15.00
N ALA A 45 -0.60 17.07 15.90
CA ALA A 45 0.09 16.90 17.18
C ALA A 45 1.56 16.46 17.04
N GLU A 46 1.92 15.95 15.85
CA GLU A 46 3.27 15.48 15.53
C GLU A 46 4.04 16.48 14.64
N GLY A 47 3.55 17.72 14.53
CA GLY A 47 4.19 18.80 13.78
C GLY A 47 3.91 18.80 12.27
N VAL A 48 2.94 18.02 11.82
CA VAL A 48 2.51 18.01 10.41
C VAL A 48 1.47 19.10 10.18
N ARG A 49 1.66 19.94 9.17
CA ARG A 49 0.66 20.94 8.77
C ARG A 49 -0.45 20.28 7.96
N ILE A 50 -1.69 20.40 8.45
CA ILE A 50 -2.86 19.84 7.77
C ILE A 50 -3.46 20.90 6.82
N ALA A 51 -3.53 20.55 5.54
CA ALA A 51 -4.10 21.40 4.49
C ALA A 51 -5.56 21.05 4.22
N ASP A 52 -6.33 22.05 3.77
CA ASP A 52 -7.74 21.89 3.41
C ASP A 52 -7.93 21.37 1.99
N THR A 53 -6.97 21.67 1.10
CA THR A 53 -6.99 21.24 -0.30
C THR A 53 -5.65 20.63 -0.72
N PRO A 54 -5.62 19.80 -1.79
CA PRO A 54 -4.36 19.31 -2.36
C PRO A 54 -3.43 20.45 -2.77
N ALA A 55 -3.95 21.50 -3.39
CA ALA A 55 -3.17 22.67 -3.80
C ALA A 55 -2.48 23.38 -2.62
N GLN A 56 -3.18 23.54 -1.49
CA GLN A 56 -2.57 24.09 -0.27
C GLN A 56 -1.50 23.17 0.32
N ALA A 57 -1.68 21.86 0.21
CA ALA A 57 -0.73 20.90 0.73
C ALA A 57 0.60 20.96 -0.04
N VAL A 58 0.56 21.15 -1.35
CA VAL A 58 1.74 21.07 -2.22
C VAL A 58 2.44 22.42 -2.42
N GLN A 59 1.92 23.49 -1.85
CA GLN A 59 2.55 24.80 -1.94
C GLN A 59 3.97 24.74 -1.38
N ASP A 60 4.93 25.18 -2.20
CA ASP A 60 6.37 25.16 -1.90
C ASP A 60 6.99 23.75 -1.63
N ALA A 61 6.31 22.68 -2.05
CA ALA A 61 6.84 21.33 -1.90
C ALA A 61 8.07 21.09 -2.78
N ASP A 62 9.11 20.47 -2.20
CA ASP A 62 10.22 19.89 -2.93
C ASP A 62 9.85 18.51 -3.45
N VAL A 63 9.08 17.76 -2.66
CA VAL A 63 8.59 16.42 -2.97
C VAL A 63 7.11 16.30 -2.63
N VAL A 64 6.33 15.75 -3.55
CA VAL A 64 4.94 15.34 -3.34
C VAL A 64 4.88 13.83 -3.31
N LEU A 65 4.41 13.26 -2.20
CA LEU A 65 4.17 11.84 -2.03
C LEU A 65 2.68 11.56 -2.08
N THR A 66 2.23 10.76 -3.08
CA THR A 66 0.85 10.29 -3.17
C THR A 66 0.75 8.85 -2.71
N ILE A 67 -0.17 8.57 -1.79
CA ILE A 67 -0.53 7.22 -1.37
C ILE A 67 -2.03 7.15 -1.08
N LEU A 68 -2.78 6.88 -2.12
CA LEU A 68 -4.24 6.93 -2.18
C LEU A 68 -4.82 5.53 -2.44
N TYR A 69 -6.11 5.44 -2.67
CA TYR A 69 -6.77 4.15 -2.85
C TYR A 69 -6.39 3.46 -4.17
N ASP A 70 -6.41 4.22 -5.28
CA ASP A 70 -6.15 3.73 -6.64
C ASP A 70 -5.57 4.82 -7.55
N GLY A 71 -5.30 4.45 -8.81
CA GLY A 71 -4.78 5.36 -9.84
C GLY A 71 -5.68 6.56 -10.10
N PRO A 72 -7.00 6.35 -10.35
CA PRO A 72 -7.94 7.46 -10.54
C PRO A 72 -7.93 8.46 -9.37
N ALA A 73 -7.97 8.00 -8.13
CA ALA A 73 -7.90 8.87 -6.97
C ALA A 73 -6.57 9.65 -6.89
N ALA A 74 -5.46 9.04 -7.31
CA ALA A 74 -4.17 9.72 -7.38
C ALA A 74 -4.17 10.80 -8.48
N LEU A 75 -4.71 10.50 -9.65
CA LEU A 75 -4.79 11.44 -10.76
C LEU A 75 -5.68 12.64 -10.43
N ASP A 76 -6.87 12.39 -9.89
CA ASP A 76 -7.82 13.47 -9.53
C ASP A 76 -7.22 14.38 -8.45
N THR A 77 -6.59 13.80 -7.44
CA THR A 77 -5.89 14.58 -6.41
C THR A 77 -4.76 15.43 -7.00
N MET A 78 -3.99 14.90 -7.95
CA MET A 78 -2.91 15.64 -8.58
C MET A 78 -3.42 16.72 -9.54
N ARG A 79 -4.56 16.52 -10.19
CA ARG A 79 -5.23 17.57 -10.98
C ARG A 79 -5.59 18.79 -10.13
N GLU A 80 -6.05 18.56 -8.89
CA GLU A 80 -6.32 19.65 -7.95
C GLU A 80 -5.02 20.28 -7.39
N ALA A 81 -3.94 19.52 -7.29
CA ALA A 81 -2.66 19.97 -6.75
C ALA A 81 -1.83 20.80 -7.74
N VAL A 82 -1.87 20.43 -9.02
CA VAL A 82 -1.01 20.99 -10.09
C VAL A 82 -0.97 22.51 -10.16
N PRO A 83 -2.08 23.27 -9.99
CA PRO A 83 -2.01 24.73 -10.06
C PRO A 83 -1.06 25.39 -9.06
N ALA A 84 -0.68 24.68 -7.99
CA ALA A 84 0.25 25.16 -6.97
C ALA A 84 1.66 24.52 -7.06
N LEU A 85 1.87 23.62 -8.02
CA LEU A 85 3.15 22.95 -8.22
C LEU A 85 4.07 23.71 -9.16
N ARG A 86 5.37 23.55 -8.95
CA ARG A 86 6.41 24.09 -9.82
C ARG A 86 6.97 23.00 -10.73
N PRO A 87 7.32 23.31 -11.99
CA PRO A 87 8.09 22.38 -12.80
C PRO A 87 9.39 21.92 -12.06
N GLY A 88 9.75 20.66 -12.21
CA GLY A 88 10.88 20.06 -11.49
C GLY A 88 10.58 19.61 -10.06
N THR A 89 9.35 19.78 -9.56
CA THR A 89 8.92 19.17 -8.30
C THR A 89 8.94 17.63 -8.46
N ALA A 90 9.53 16.91 -7.50
CA ALA A 90 9.54 15.47 -7.52
C ALA A 90 8.19 14.90 -7.05
N TRP A 91 7.56 14.10 -7.88
CA TRP A 91 6.35 13.36 -7.53
C TRP A 91 6.66 11.89 -7.27
N VAL A 92 6.61 11.50 -6.01
CA VAL A 92 6.75 10.13 -5.51
C VAL A 92 5.37 9.48 -5.46
N GLN A 93 5.09 8.62 -6.43
CA GLN A 93 3.81 7.93 -6.57
C GLN A 93 3.89 6.55 -5.88
N SER A 94 3.25 6.42 -4.70
CA SER A 94 3.29 5.19 -3.88
C SER A 94 1.97 4.41 -3.87
N THR A 95 0.94 4.90 -4.57
CA THR A 95 -0.34 4.19 -4.71
C THR A 95 -0.18 2.94 -5.58
N THR A 96 -0.76 1.81 -5.18
CA THR A 96 -0.87 0.63 -6.07
C THR A 96 -1.92 0.94 -7.15
N ALA A 97 -1.47 1.47 -8.29
CA ALA A 97 -2.31 1.97 -9.37
C ALA A 97 -2.46 0.97 -10.55
N GLY A 98 -1.67 -0.10 -10.57
CA GLY A 98 -1.56 -1.00 -11.71
C GLY A 98 -0.70 -0.43 -12.84
N ILE A 99 -0.43 -1.24 -13.86
CA ILE A 99 0.52 -0.87 -14.93
C ILE A 99 -0.03 0.30 -15.76
N GLU A 100 -1.29 0.22 -16.19
CA GLU A 100 -1.94 1.27 -16.98
C GLU A 100 -2.08 2.56 -16.16
N GLY A 101 -2.49 2.45 -14.89
CA GLY A 101 -2.63 3.61 -14.02
C GLY A 101 -1.30 4.35 -13.81
N VAL A 102 -0.19 3.64 -13.64
CA VAL A 102 1.13 4.28 -13.55
C VAL A 102 1.51 4.97 -14.85
N ALA A 103 1.21 4.38 -16.01
CA ALA A 103 1.49 5.02 -17.29
C ALA A 103 0.68 6.33 -17.47
N GLU A 104 -0.58 6.35 -17.05
CA GLU A 104 -1.43 7.54 -17.07
C GLU A 104 -0.89 8.63 -16.13
N LEU A 105 -0.52 8.25 -14.89
CA LEU A 105 0.04 9.18 -13.91
C LEU A 105 1.38 9.76 -14.38
N ALA A 106 2.22 8.95 -15.02
CA ALA A 106 3.49 9.40 -15.59
C ALA A 106 3.30 10.35 -16.77
N ALA A 107 2.30 10.08 -17.63
CA ALA A 107 1.94 10.98 -18.73
C ALA A 107 1.50 12.34 -18.20
N PHE A 108 0.66 12.36 -17.17
CA PHE A 108 0.23 13.57 -16.49
C PHE A 108 1.42 14.33 -15.86
N ALA A 109 2.33 13.63 -15.18
CA ALA A 109 3.52 14.25 -14.60
C ALA A 109 4.39 14.93 -15.67
N ARG A 110 4.59 14.27 -16.82
CA ARG A 110 5.35 14.83 -17.95
C ARG A 110 4.69 16.07 -18.53
N GLU A 111 3.37 16.09 -18.70
CA GLU A 111 2.61 17.23 -19.18
C GLU A 111 2.83 18.48 -18.30
N HIS A 112 2.99 18.26 -16.99
CA HIS A 112 3.16 19.33 -16.02
C HIS A 112 4.61 19.56 -15.57
N GLY A 113 5.57 18.93 -16.24
CA GLY A 113 7.00 19.11 -15.97
C GLY A 113 7.46 18.59 -14.60
N LEU A 114 6.78 17.58 -14.04
CA LEU A 114 7.14 16.97 -12.77
C LEU A 114 8.16 15.82 -12.98
N LEU A 115 9.05 15.62 -12.01
CA LEU A 115 9.93 14.47 -11.97
C LEU A 115 9.19 13.27 -11.36
N PHE A 116 8.79 12.33 -12.19
CA PHE A 116 7.94 11.22 -11.78
C PHE A 116 8.75 10.03 -11.26
N TYR A 117 8.43 9.59 -10.04
CA TYR A 117 8.96 8.38 -9.41
C TYR A 117 7.83 7.38 -9.14
N ASP A 118 7.84 6.25 -9.83
CA ASP A 118 7.01 5.09 -9.48
C ASP A 118 7.63 4.44 -8.24
N ALA A 119 6.97 4.60 -7.08
CA ALA A 119 7.57 4.26 -5.79
C ALA A 119 6.60 3.56 -4.82
N PRO A 120 5.94 2.46 -5.23
CA PRO A 120 5.14 1.66 -4.31
C PRO A 120 6.00 1.04 -3.21
N VAL A 121 5.35 0.73 -2.09
CA VAL A 121 6.03 0.19 -0.90
C VAL A 121 5.60 -1.24 -0.60
N LEU A 122 6.51 -2.02 -0.01
CA LEU A 122 6.24 -3.35 0.53
C LEU A 122 6.37 -3.30 2.05
N GLY A 123 5.38 -3.81 2.71
CA GLY A 123 5.18 -3.79 4.15
C GLY A 123 3.75 -3.41 4.49
N THR A 124 3.36 -3.71 5.72
CA THR A 124 2.04 -3.40 6.26
C THR A 124 2.14 -2.29 7.31
N ARG A 125 1.08 -2.05 8.06
CA ARG A 125 0.99 -0.99 9.06
C ARG A 125 2.19 -0.92 10.02
N GLN A 126 2.56 -2.04 10.64
CA GLN A 126 3.65 -2.04 11.64
C GLN A 126 5.02 -1.63 11.05
N PRO A 127 5.50 -2.20 9.92
CA PRO A 127 6.69 -1.70 9.23
C PRO A 127 6.57 -0.22 8.82
N ALA A 128 5.38 0.25 8.40
CA ALA A 128 5.18 1.64 8.04
C ALA A 128 5.35 2.57 9.26
N GLU A 129 4.74 2.25 10.40
CA GLU A 129 4.86 3.00 11.64
C GLU A 129 6.31 3.05 12.16
N ALA A 130 7.06 1.98 11.94
CA ALA A 130 8.46 1.86 12.33
C ALA A 130 9.48 2.49 11.36
N GLY A 131 9.06 3.05 10.22
CA GLY A 131 9.96 3.54 9.17
C GLY A 131 10.79 2.42 8.52
N LYS A 132 10.21 1.21 8.42
CA LYS A 132 10.90 -0.01 7.95
C LYS A 132 10.27 -0.63 6.70
N LEU A 133 9.63 0.17 5.88
CA LEU A 133 9.13 -0.31 4.59
C LEU A 133 10.28 -0.70 3.67
N THR A 134 10.00 -1.54 2.69
CA THR A 134 10.84 -1.63 1.49
C THR A 134 10.23 -0.72 0.43
N VAL A 135 10.93 0.31 0.01
CA VAL A 135 10.52 1.17 -1.10
C VAL A 135 10.98 0.50 -2.40
N LEU A 136 10.06 0.25 -3.30
CA LEU A 136 10.38 -0.16 -4.66
C LEU A 136 10.38 1.11 -5.51
N ALA A 137 11.46 1.44 -6.20
CA ALA A 137 11.58 2.72 -6.88
C ALA A 137 12.02 2.57 -8.33
N ALA A 138 11.39 3.33 -9.21
CA ALA A 138 11.86 3.59 -10.57
C ALA A 138 11.66 5.07 -10.88
N GLY A 139 12.65 5.71 -11.48
CA GLY A 139 12.58 7.15 -11.78
C GLY A 139 13.92 7.73 -12.18
N PRO A 140 13.92 8.97 -12.69
CA PRO A 140 15.12 9.59 -13.25
C PRO A 140 16.24 9.76 -12.21
N ALA A 141 17.48 9.81 -12.69
CA ALA A 141 18.62 10.15 -11.84
C ALA A 141 18.53 11.59 -11.33
N GLU A 142 17.95 12.48 -12.13
CA GLU A 142 17.63 13.85 -11.73
C GLU A 142 16.65 13.85 -10.55
N GLY A 143 16.94 14.59 -9.50
CA GLY A 143 16.09 14.70 -8.30
C GLY A 143 16.21 13.51 -7.32
N ARG A 144 17.06 12.50 -7.58
CA ARG A 144 17.30 11.41 -6.61
C ARG A 144 17.80 11.92 -5.27
N GLU A 145 18.57 12.97 -5.25
CA GLU A 145 19.06 13.63 -4.04
C GLU A 145 17.90 14.15 -3.16
N LYS A 146 16.74 14.50 -3.76
CA LYS A 146 15.54 14.94 -3.04
C LYS A 146 14.68 13.77 -2.57
N VAL A 147 14.55 12.71 -3.38
CA VAL A 147 13.65 11.59 -3.02
C VAL A 147 14.31 10.58 -2.09
N THR A 148 15.66 10.44 -2.14
CA THR A 148 16.38 9.50 -1.27
C THR A 148 16.14 9.77 0.22
N PRO A 149 16.25 11.00 0.75
CA PRO A 149 15.94 11.28 2.16
C PRO A 149 14.49 10.96 2.53
N VAL A 150 13.56 11.11 1.58
CA VAL A 150 12.15 10.73 1.78
C VAL A 150 12.02 9.21 1.89
N PHE A 151 12.69 8.45 1.04
CA PHE A 151 12.69 6.99 1.08
C PHE A 151 13.35 6.46 2.36
N ASP A 152 14.46 7.04 2.78
CA ASP A 152 15.19 6.67 4.00
C ASP A 152 14.37 6.94 5.27
N ALA A 153 13.54 8.00 5.26
CA ALA A 153 12.67 8.31 6.38
C ALA A 153 11.53 7.30 6.56
N VAL A 154 11.03 6.71 5.47
CA VAL A 154 9.86 5.82 5.51
C VAL A 154 10.21 4.34 5.40
N GLY A 155 11.42 4.01 4.95
CA GLY A 155 11.84 2.65 4.64
C GLY A 155 13.18 2.26 5.24
N ALA A 156 13.38 0.94 5.41
CA ALA A 156 14.67 0.37 5.79
C ALA A 156 15.60 0.16 4.59
N ARG A 157 15.03 0.13 3.39
CA ARG A 157 15.80 0.00 2.14
C ARG A 157 14.97 0.44 0.94
N THR A 158 15.69 0.89 -0.10
CA THR A 158 15.13 1.17 -1.42
C THR A 158 15.68 0.18 -2.44
N VAL A 159 14.78 -0.41 -3.23
CA VAL A 159 15.12 -1.30 -4.35
C VAL A 159 14.81 -0.55 -5.64
N TRP A 160 15.85 -0.11 -6.33
CA TRP A 160 15.71 0.55 -7.61
C TRP A 160 15.50 -0.47 -8.73
N SER A 161 14.43 -0.30 -9.50
CA SER A 161 14.01 -1.19 -10.59
C SER A 161 14.04 -0.55 -11.98
N GLY A 162 14.56 0.68 -12.07
CA GLY A 162 14.73 1.38 -13.35
C GLY A 162 15.01 2.86 -13.18
N GLU A 163 15.38 3.49 -14.31
CA GLU A 163 15.71 4.93 -14.37
C GLU A 163 14.56 5.76 -14.97
N ASP A 164 13.43 5.13 -15.29
CA ASP A 164 12.25 5.79 -15.83
C ASP A 164 11.01 5.26 -15.11
N GLY A 165 10.37 6.13 -14.32
CA GLY A 165 9.14 5.82 -13.59
C GLY A 165 7.96 5.49 -14.51
N ALA A 166 7.93 6.04 -15.73
CA ALA A 166 6.85 5.80 -16.69
C ALA A 166 6.80 4.35 -17.19
N GLN A 167 7.91 3.61 -17.12
CA GLN A 167 7.93 2.19 -17.47
C GLN A 167 7.29 1.29 -16.40
N GLY A 168 6.97 1.83 -15.21
CA GLY A 168 6.28 1.10 -14.15
C GLY A 168 7.07 -0.10 -13.60
N GLY A 169 8.40 -0.04 -13.61
CA GLY A 169 9.25 -1.15 -13.15
C GLY A 169 9.03 -1.49 -11.68
N ALA A 170 8.85 -0.49 -10.83
CA ALA A 170 8.59 -0.68 -9.42
C ALA A 170 7.16 -1.24 -9.18
N THR A 171 6.16 -0.71 -9.88
CA THR A 171 4.79 -1.22 -9.85
C THR A 171 4.72 -2.68 -10.32
N ARG A 172 5.42 -3.07 -11.40
CA ARG A 172 5.46 -4.47 -11.85
C ARG A 172 6.02 -5.39 -10.77
N LEU A 173 7.11 -4.99 -10.12
CA LEU A 173 7.69 -5.74 -9.00
C LEU A 173 6.73 -5.80 -7.80
N LYS A 174 6.00 -4.70 -7.52
CA LYS A 174 4.97 -4.66 -6.49
C LYS A 174 3.84 -5.64 -6.77
N LEU A 175 3.34 -5.72 -7.99
CA LEU A 175 2.28 -6.67 -8.37
C LEU A 175 2.74 -8.13 -8.16
N VAL A 176 3.99 -8.47 -8.54
CA VAL A 176 4.56 -9.80 -8.28
C VAL A 176 4.65 -10.08 -6.78
N ALA A 177 5.15 -9.13 -5.98
CA ALA A 177 5.23 -9.30 -4.53
C ALA A 177 3.85 -9.44 -3.88
N ASN A 178 2.87 -8.63 -4.31
CA ASN A 178 1.51 -8.72 -3.79
C ASN A 178 0.79 -10.00 -4.22
N SER A 179 1.04 -10.54 -5.43
CA SER A 179 0.47 -11.83 -5.83
C SER A 179 0.86 -12.93 -4.86
N TRP A 180 2.12 -12.96 -4.43
CA TRP A 180 2.58 -13.90 -3.41
C TRP A 180 1.90 -13.66 -2.06
N VAL A 181 1.90 -12.43 -1.57
CA VAL A 181 1.30 -12.07 -0.27
C VAL A 181 -0.18 -12.47 -0.20
N LEU A 182 -0.96 -12.17 -1.24
CA LEU A 182 -2.39 -12.48 -1.28
C LEU A 182 -2.64 -13.99 -1.37
N ALA A 183 -1.87 -14.70 -2.19
CA ALA A 183 -1.97 -16.16 -2.34
C ALA A 183 -1.70 -16.88 -1.02
N VAL A 184 -0.61 -16.57 -0.33
CA VAL A 184 -0.26 -17.22 0.94
C VAL A 184 -1.22 -16.87 2.06
N THR A 185 -1.77 -15.63 2.08
CA THR A 185 -2.78 -15.25 3.07
C THR A 185 -4.10 -15.98 2.84
N ALA A 186 -4.54 -16.12 1.59
CA ALA A 186 -5.73 -16.88 1.24
C ALA A 186 -5.57 -18.36 1.63
N ALA A 187 -4.42 -18.96 1.32
CA ALA A 187 -4.12 -20.35 1.70
C ALA A 187 -4.08 -20.56 3.22
N ALA A 188 -3.54 -19.61 3.98
CA ALA A 188 -3.58 -19.67 5.44
C ALA A 188 -5.02 -19.61 5.99
N GLY A 189 -5.87 -18.74 5.44
CA GLY A 189 -7.29 -18.67 5.80
C GLY A 189 -8.04 -19.99 5.52
N GLU A 190 -7.75 -20.66 4.40
CA GLU A 190 -8.32 -21.98 4.10
C GLU A 190 -7.82 -23.07 5.06
N ALA A 191 -6.53 -23.07 5.38
CA ALA A 191 -5.97 -24.05 6.34
C ALA A 191 -6.60 -23.90 7.72
N LEU A 192 -6.83 -22.66 8.20
CA LEU A 192 -7.55 -22.41 9.44
C LEU A 192 -9.01 -22.89 9.39
N ALA A 193 -9.72 -22.60 8.29
CA ALA A 193 -11.09 -23.02 8.11
C ALA A 193 -11.21 -24.55 8.06
N LEU A 194 -10.31 -25.22 7.36
CA LEU A 194 -10.24 -26.68 7.31
C LEU A 194 -9.95 -27.27 8.69
N SER A 195 -8.98 -26.70 9.45
CA SER A 195 -8.69 -27.13 10.81
C SER A 195 -9.92 -27.09 11.70
N LYS A 196 -10.68 -25.99 11.63
CA LYS A 196 -11.95 -25.83 12.36
C LYS A 196 -12.97 -26.89 11.94
N ALA A 197 -13.14 -27.14 10.63
CA ALA A 197 -14.09 -28.12 10.11
C ALA A 197 -13.76 -29.55 10.52
N LEU A 198 -12.48 -29.88 10.63
CA LEU A 198 -11.99 -31.20 11.05
C LEU A 198 -11.85 -31.37 12.57
N GLY A 199 -12.14 -30.32 13.36
CA GLY A 199 -11.96 -30.37 14.82
C GLY A 199 -10.50 -30.43 15.27
N VAL A 200 -9.57 -29.97 14.45
CA VAL A 200 -8.12 -29.89 14.75
C VAL A 200 -7.82 -28.48 15.30
N ASP A 201 -6.99 -28.39 16.33
CA ASP A 201 -6.51 -27.10 16.82
C ASP A 201 -5.65 -26.42 15.74
N PRO A 202 -6.05 -25.23 15.23
CA PRO A 202 -5.27 -24.49 14.24
C PRO A 202 -3.84 -24.17 14.70
N ARG A 203 -3.60 -23.99 16.00
CA ARG A 203 -2.25 -23.79 16.55
C ARG A 203 -1.37 -25.01 16.37
N GLY A 204 -1.93 -26.22 16.47
CA GLY A 204 -1.22 -27.46 16.20
C GLY A 204 -0.65 -27.53 14.78
N PHE A 205 -1.31 -26.93 13.78
CA PHE A 205 -0.74 -26.82 12.43
C PHE A 205 0.53 -25.95 12.42
N PHE A 206 0.52 -24.81 13.11
CA PHE A 206 1.70 -23.95 13.18
C PHE A 206 2.86 -24.57 13.95
N ASP A 207 2.57 -25.34 15.00
CA ASP A 207 3.57 -26.08 15.74
C ASP A 207 4.20 -27.19 14.88
N LEU A 208 3.40 -27.84 14.04
CA LEU A 208 3.89 -28.87 13.10
C LEU A 208 4.90 -28.33 12.10
N VAL A 209 4.70 -27.11 11.58
CA VAL A 209 5.59 -26.50 10.58
C VAL A 209 6.71 -25.67 11.20
N ALA A 210 6.68 -25.42 12.51
CA ALA A 210 7.59 -24.54 13.23
C ALA A 210 9.07 -24.90 12.98
N GLY A 211 9.88 -23.89 12.62
CA GLY A 211 11.30 -24.01 12.32
C GLY A 211 11.62 -24.77 11.04
N GLY A 212 10.61 -25.24 10.31
CA GLY A 212 10.76 -25.91 9.02
C GLY A 212 10.64 -24.97 7.82
N PRO A 213 10.82 -25.49 6.60
CA PRO A 213 10.77 -24.67 5.37
C PRO A 213 9.38 -24.08 5.06
N LEU A 214 8.32 -24.56 5.69
CA LEU A 214 6.96 -24.06 5.57
C LEU A 214 6.60 -23.04 6.68
N ASP A 215 7.49 -22.80 7.64
CA ASP A 215 7.26 -21.84 8.72
C ASP A 215 7.44 -20.42 8.20
N MET A 216 6.35 -19.67 8.10
CA MET A 216 6.33 -18.28 7.69
C MET A 216 5.81 -17.42 8.84
N GLY A 217 6.68 -16.66 9.49
CA GLY A 217 6.31 -15.75 10.58
C GLY A 217 5.18 -14.78 10.21
N TYR A 218 5.14 -14.36 8.95
CA TYR A 218 4.05 -13.52 8.42
C TYR A 218 2.69 -14.23 8.49
N LEU A 219 2.59 -15.48 8.06
CA LEU A 219 1.33 -16.24 8.09
C LEU A 219 0.89 -16.54 9.52
N ARG A 220 1.84 -16.88 10.39
CA ARG A 220 1.58 -17.07 11.83
C ARG A 220 0.96 -15.80 12.43
N ALA A 221 1.58 -14.64 12.22
CA ALA A 221 1.09 -13.37 12.72
C ALA A 221 -0.31 -12.99 12.16
N LYS A 222 -0.57 -13.30 10.87
CA LYS A 222 -1.89 -13.07 10.26
C LYS A 222 -2.96 -14.03 10.82
N SER A 223 -2.60 -15.29 10.99
CA SER A 223 -3.52 -16.30 11.54
C SER A 223 -3.93 -15.99 12.98
N GLU A 224 -3.00 -15.48 13.81
CA GLU A 224 -3.32 -15.07 15.17
C GLU A 224 -4.37 -13.93 15.22
N LEU A 225 -4.44 -13.05 14.20
CA LEU A 225 -5.50 -12.05 14.14
C LEU A 225 -6.90 -12.68 14.04
N VAL A 226 -7.04 -13.79 13.30
CA VAL A 226 -8.29 -14.55 13.20
C VAL A 226 -8.59 -15.28 14.50
N LEU A 227 -7.59 -15.99 15.06
CA LEU A 227 -7.75 -16.81 16.25
C LEU A 227 -8.06 -16.00 17.52
N GLU A 228 -7.64 -14.73 17.54
CA GLU A 228 -7.85 -13.81 18.67
C GLU A 228 -8.92 -12.75 18.40
N ASP A 229 -9.65 -12.86 17.29
CA ASP A 229 -10.69 -11.91 16.86
C ASP A 229 -10.20 -10.44 16.85
N ARG A 230 -8.96 -10.23 16.36
CA ARG A 230 -8.30 -8.92 16.29
C ARG A 230 -8.11 -8.44 14.85
N LEU A 231 -9.20 -8.39 14.09
CA LEU A 231 -9.19 -8.01 12.68
C LEU A 231 -9.23 -6.51 12.44
N THR A 232 -9.55 -5.74 13.48
CA THR A 232 -9.56 -4.26 13.46
C THR A 232 -8.67 -3.68 14.55
N PRO A 233 -7.96 -2.58 14.27
CA PRO A 233 -7.82 -1.93 12.97
C PRO A 233 -6.93 -2.75 12.03
N PRO A 234 -7.24 -2.80 10.71
CA PRO A 234 -6.53 -3.65 9.77
C PRO A 234 -5.07 -3.19 9.59
N GLN A 235 -4.21 -4.14 9.25
CA GLN A 235 -2.88 -3.85 8.74
C GLN A 235 -2.90 -3.66 7.22
N PHE A 236 -3.81 -4.35 6.54
CA PHE A 236 -4.11 -4.28 5.13
C PHE A 236 -5.58 -4.70 4.95
N ALA A 237 -6.45 -3.78 4.57
CA ALA A 237 -7.89 -4.04 4.55
C ALA A 237 -8.31 -4.95 3.39
N VAL A 238 -9.36 -5.77 3.61
CA VAL A 238 -9.93 -6.69 2.59
C VAL A 238 -10.25 -5.96 1.29
N ASN A 239 -10.93 -4.81 1.33
CA ASN A 239 -11.26 -4.04 0.11
C ASN A 239 -10.03 -3.64 -0.69
N THR A 240 -8.95 -3.22 -0.01
CA THR A 240 -7.72 -2.83 -0.68
C THR A 240 -7.01 -4.06 -1.26
N ALA A 241 -7.04 -5.19 -0.55
CA ALA A 241 -6.49 -6.45 -1.00
C ALA A 241 -7.25 -7.00 -2.22
N ALA A 242 -8.59 -6.91 -2.24
CA ALA A 242 -9.42 -7.29 -3.37
C ALA A 242 -9.08 -6.45 -4.62
N LYS A 243 -8.97 -5.13 -4.46
CA LYS A 243 -8.55 -4.23 -5.54
C LYS A 243 -7.16 -4.63 -6.09
N ASP A 244 -6.18 -4.81 -5.22
CA ASP A 244 -4.82 -5.18 -5.64
C ASP A 244 -4.79 -6.54 -6.33
N ALA A 245 -5.60 -7.51 -5.88
CA ALA A 245 -5.74 -8.82 -6.52
C ALA A 245 -6.29 -8.69 -7.96
N ARG A 246 -7.26 -7.82 -8.20
CA ARG A 246 -7.77 -7.57 -9.56
C ARG A 246 -6.74 -6.92 -10.46
N LEU A 247 -5.93 -5.99 -9.96
CA LEU A 247 -4.81 -5.42 -10.72
C LEU A 247 -3.78 -6.49 -11.11
N ILE A 248 -3.54 -7.48 -10.24
CA ILE A 248 -2.64 -8.61 -10.51
C ILE A 248 -3.22 -9.51 -11.60
N VAL A 249 -4.50 -9.90 -11.48
CA VAL A 249 -5.19 -10.74 -12.48
C VAL A 249 -5.18 -10.07 -13.85
N GLN A 250 -5.50 -8.77 -13.89
CA GLN A 250 -5.48 -7.98 -15.12
C GLN A 250 -4.08 -7.96 -15.74
N ALA A 251 -3.04 -7.67 -14.93
CA ALA A 251 -1.67 -7.66 -15.41
C ALA A 251 -1.24 -9.03 -15.98
N GLY A 252 -1.68 -10.13 -15.37
CA GLY A 252 -1.47 -11.48 -15.92
C GLY A 252 -2.14 -11.66 -17.28
N ALA A 253 -3.41 -11.30 -17.39
CA ALA A 253 -4.19 -11.42 -18.62
C ALA A 253 -3.57 -10.61 -19.77
N ASP A 254 -3.18 -9.36 -19.52
CA ASP A 254 -2.57 -8.45 -20.50
C ASP A 254 -1.21 -8.97 -21.03
N HIS A 255 -0.54 -9.82 -20.25
CA HIS A 255 0.75 -10.41 -20.61
C HIS A 255 0.67 -11.90 -20.96
N GLY A 256 -0.56 -12.44 -21.19
CA GLY A 256 -0.77 -13.82 -21.60
C GLY A 256 -0.46 -14.86 -20.53
N VAL A 257 -0.50 -14.49 -19.25
CA VAL A 257 -0.26 -15.40 -18.11
C VAL A 257 -1.56 -15.62 -17.36
N ARG A 258 -1.98 -16.89 -17.26
CA ARG A 258 -3.13 -17.27 -16.46
C ARG A 258 -2.72 -17.42 -14.98
N LEU A 259 -3.40 -16.70 -14.10
CA LEU A 259 -3.10 -16.62 -12.66
C LEU A 259 -4.26 -17.20 -11.83
N ASP A 260 -4.47 -18.52 -11.92
CA ASP A 260 -5.58 -19.22 -11.24
C ASP A 260 -5.63 -18.96 -9.73
N VAL A 261 -4.46 -18.95 -9.06
CA VAL A 261 -4.38 -18.72 -7.60
C VAL A 261 -4.71 -17.26 -7.25
N ALA A 262 -4.25 -16.30 -8.05
CA ALA A 262 -4.56 -14.89 -7.83
C ALA A 262 -6.05 -14.60 -8.05
N GLU A 263 -6.67 -15.25 -9.05
CA GLU A 263 -8.10 -15.15 -9.31
C GLU A 263 -8.94 -15.73 -8.17
N ALA A 264 -8.56 -16.90 -7.66
CA ALA A 264 -9.19 -17.51 -6.48
C ALA A 264 -9.04 -16.61 -5.24
N ALA A 265 -7.86 -16.03 -5.02
CA ALA A 265 -7.63 -15.10 -3.91
C ALA A 265 -8.50 -13.84 -4.04
N ALA A 266 -8.61 -13.25 -5.24
CA ALA A 266 -9.47 -12.10 -5.50
C ALA A 266 -10.94 -12.41 -5.17
N ALA A 267 -11.47 -13.53 -5.67
CA ALA A 267 -12.83 -13.96 -5.43
C ALA A 267 -13.11 -14.21 -3.93
N ARG A 268 -12.14 -14.72 -3.17
CA ARG A 268 -12.26 -14.87 -1.71
C ARG A 268 -12.34 -13.54 -0.99
N MET A 269 -11.47 -12.58 -1.35
CA MET A 269 -11.49 -11.23 -0.76
C MET A 269 -12.83 -10.54 -1.04
N GLU A 270 -13.35 -10.67 -2.26
CA GLU A 270 -14.64 -10.09 -2.65
C GLU A 270 -15.81 -10.72 -1.87
N ARG A 271 -15.81 -12.05 -1.68
CA ARG A 271 -16.81 -12.72 -0.83
C ARG A 271 -16.74 -12.24 0.62
N ALA A 272 -15.54 -12.17 1.19
CA ALA A 272 -15.38 -11.67 2.56
C ALA A 272 -15.86 -10.21 2.68
N ALA A 273 -15.59 -9.36 1.70
CA ALA A 273 -16.10 -7.99 1.67
C ALA A 273 -17.64 -7.95 1.62
N ALA A 274 -18.27 -8.80 0.80
CA ALA A 274 -19.74 -8.92 0.69
C ALA A 274 -20.38 -9.45 2.00
N GLN A 275 -19.64 -10.27 2.76
CA GLN A 275 -20.05 -10.78 4.08
C GLN A 275 -19.86 -9.75 5.22
N GLY A 276 -19.47 -8.52 4.92
CA GLY A 276 -19.32 -7.43 5.92
C GLY A 276 -17.90 -7.19 6.43
N HIS A 277 -16.89 -7.92 5.94
CA HIS A 277 -15.51 -7.84 6.40
C HIS A 277 -14.64 -6.86 5.59
N ALA A 278 -15.26 -5.96 4.82
CA ALA A 278 -14.59 -5.06 3.87
C ALA A 278 -13.45 -4.21 4.48
N ASP A 279 -13.67 -3.70 5.69
CA ASP A 279 -12.77 -2.80 6.41
C ASP A 279 -11.90 -3.53 7.45
N GLU A 280 -11.99 -4.86 7.54
CA GLU A 280 -11.15 -5.70 8.38
C GLU A 280 -9.83 -6.08 7.69
N ASP A 281 -8.90 -6.66 8.45
CA ASP A 281 -7.65 -7.15 7.89
C ASP A 281 -7.89 -8.24 6.82
N MET A 282 -7.10 -8.25 5.76
CA MET A 282 -7.29 -9.14 4.62
C MET A 282 -7.32 -10.63 4.99
N VAL A 283 -6.79 -11.02 6.14
CA VAL A 283 -6.91 -12.40 6.64
C VAL A 283 -8.37 -12.76 7.00
N ALA A 284 -9.26 -11.78 7.13
CA ALA A 284 -10.71 -12.00 7.22
C ALA A 284 -11.30 -12.70 5.98
N ALA A 285 -10.54 -12.83 4.88
CA ALA A 285 -10.87 -13.78 3.81
C ALA A 285 -11.03 -15.22 4.30
N TYR A 286 -10.62 -15.54 5.52
CA TYR A 286 -10.99 -16.76 6.26
C TYR A 286 -12.49 -16.99 6.28
N PHE A 287 -13.29 -15.96 6.53
CA PHE A 287 -14.75 -16.09 6.60
C PHE A 287 -15.41 -16.49 5.28
N ALA A 288 -14.78 -16.17 4.15
CA ALA A 288 -15.22 -16.62 2.82
C ALA A 288 -15.21 -18.15 2.63
N SER A 289 -14.66 -18.91 3.58
CA SER A 289 -14.74 -20.39 3.62
C SER A 289 -16.05 -20.93 4.19
N PHE A 290 -16.90 -20.05 4.74
CA PHE A 290 -18.17 -20.44 5.33
C PHE A 290 -19.30 -19.75 4.59
N ASP A 291 -20.40 -20.47 4.39
CA ASP A 291 -21.63 -19.88 3.89
C ASP A 291 -22.18 -18.90 4.94
N GLU A 292 -22.84 -17.83 4.48
CA GLU A 292 -23.59 -16.96 5.39
C GLU A 292 -24.52 -17.83 6.22
N LYS A 293 -24.51 -17.63 7.55
CA LYS A 293 -25.56 -18.21 8.37
C LYS A 293 -26.87 -17.60 7.86
N THR A 294 -27.65 -18.38 7.10
CA THR A 294 -29.05 -18.11 6.98
C THR A 294 -29.58 -18.22 8.39
N ASP A 295 -29.86 -17.08 9.02
CA ASP A 295 -30.61 -17.03 10.28
C ASP A 295 -31.93 -17.76 10.03
N SER A 296 -32.03 -18.99 10.53
CA SER A 296 -33.25 -19.79 10.58
C SER A 296 -33.83 -19.79 11.99
#